data_f721644c267f213f591079d422728b19
#
_entry.id   f721644c267f213f591079d422728b19
#
_cell.length_a   1.000
_cell.length_b   1.000
_cell.length_c   1.000
_cell.angle_alpha   90.00
_cell.angle_beta   90.00
_cell.angle_gamma   90.00
#
_symmetry.space_group_name_H-M   'P 1'
#
loop_
_entity.id
_entity.type
_entity.pdbx_description
1 polymer ?
#
loop_
_entity_poly.entity_id
_entity_poly.type
_entity_poly.pdbx_seq_one_letter_code
_entity_poly.pdbx_strand_id
1 'polypeptide(L)'
;MKKFIVRFLAVIGALAIIYAIVIVVLLAGHKPHVPGKTILEVNLERPLVEYVPNAPFVQVMMKDRLVLRDVVDALDRASADNRVVGLIARVGSEQMGMAEVQEIREAVLRFRAKKKFAIAFTETFGEVGPGNKSYYLATAFDHIYLQPSGDIGLTGLMLESPFISGTLQKLGTPFHGDHRYEYKSALNTFTEKKYTPA
;
A
#
# COMPACT_ATOMS: atom_id res chain seq x y z
N MET A 1 30.23 -50.50 -29.10
CA MET A 1 29.68 -49.17 -29.30
C MET A 1 28.58 -48.83 -28.29
N LYS A 2 27.48 -49.59 -28.14
CA LYS A 2 26.37 -49.26 -27.18
C LYS A 2 26.82 -48.99 -25.75
N LYS A 3 27.69 -49.83 -25.14
CA LYS A 3 28.18 -49.64 -23.78
C LYS A 3 29.03 -48.37 -23.59
N PHE A 4 29.75 -47.93 -24.61
CA PHE A 4 30.51 -46.67 -24.57
C PHE A 4 29.59 -45.46 -24.59
N ILE A 5 28.58 -45.45 -25.45
CA ILE A 5 27.59 -44.38 -25.56
C ILE A 5 26.81 -44.23 -24.24
N VAL A 6 26.37 -45.34 -23.63
CA VAL A 6 25.66 -45.30 -22.33
C VAL A 6 26.54 -44.74 -21.22
N ARG A 7 27.81 -45.13 -21.14
CA ARG A 7 28.75 -44.56 -20.15
C ARG A 7 29.00 -43.09 -20.36
N PHE A 8 29.15 -42.66 -21.61
CA PHE A 8 29.34 -41.26 -21.97
C PHE A 8 28.11 -40.38 -21.59
N LEU A 9 26.91 -40.86 -21.92
CA LEU A 9 25.67 -40.20 -21.51
C LEU A 9 25.49 -40.15 -20.01
N ALA A 10 25.85 -41.19 -19.27
CA ALA A 10 25.80 -41.22 -17.82
C ALA A 10 26.75 -40.18 -17.19
N VAL A 11 27.93 -39.99 -17.71
CA VAL A 11 28.89 -38.98 -17.25
C VAL A 11 28.34 -37.56 -17.51
N ILE A 12 27.81 -37.30 -18.70
CA ILE A 12 27.22 -36.01 -19.02
C ILE A 12 26.01 -35.72 -18.11
N GLY A 13 25.15 -36.72 -17.87
CA GLY A 13 24.00 -36.58 -16.94
C GLY A 13 24.43 -36.28 -15.50
N ALA A 14 25.47 -36.97 -15.01
CA ALA A 14 26.04 -36.72 -13.69
C ALA A 14 26.64 -35.30 -13.57
N LEU A 15 27.37 -34.83 -14.58
CA LEU A 15 27.90 -33.47 -14.61
C LEU A 15 26.81 -32.41 -14.68
N ALA A 16 25.75 -32.63 -15.43
CA ALA A 16 24.61 -31.74 -15.49
C ALA A 16 23.88 -31.62 -14.16
N ILE A 17 23.71 -32.74 -13.43
CA ILE A 17 23.11 -32.77 -12.10
C ILE A 17 23.99 -32.01 -11.09
N ILE A 18 25.30 -32.27 -11.09
CA ILE A 18 26.25 -31.56 -10.22
C ILE A 18 26.21 -30.06 -10.50
N TYR A 19 26.21 -29.65 -11.76
CA TYR A 19 26.10 -28.24 -12.16
C TYR A 19 24.81 -27.61 -11.69
N ALA A 20 23.67 -28.30 -11.84
CA ALA A 20 22.39 -27.83 -11.35
C ALA A 20 22.37 -27.66 -9.81
N ILE A 21 22.95 -28.62 -9.07
CA ILE A 21 23.08 -28.53 -7.61
C ILE A 21 23.95 -27.34 -7.20
N VAL A 22 25.09 -27.14 -7.87
CA VAL A 22 25.98 -25.98 -7.61
C VAL A 22 25.24 -24.65 -7.84
N ILE A 23 24.49 -24.53 -8.94
CA ILE A 23 23.68 -23.33 -9.20
C ILE A 23 22.65 -23.12 -8.11
N VAL A 24 21.91 -24.15 -7.71
CA VAL A 24 20.90 -24.06 -6.62
C VAL A 24 21.56 -23.64 -5.31
N VAL A 25 22.71 -24.21 -4.96
CA VAL A 25 23.44 -23.85 -3.72
C VAL A 25 23.96 -22.40 -3.79
N LEU A 26 24.50 -21.97 -4.92
CA LEU A 26 24.95 -20.58 -5.10
C LEU A 26 23.80 -19.57 -5.02
N LEU A 27 22.64 -19.88 -5.61
CA LEU A 27 21.46 -19.03 -5.57
C LEU A 27 20.82 -19.02 -4.16
N ALA A 28 20.75 -20.17 -3.49
CA ALA A 28 20.20 -20.30 -2.15
C ALA A 28 21.10 -19.67 -1.07
N GLY A 29 22.42 -19.63 -1.30
CA GLY A 29 23.41 -19.08 -0.36
C GLY A 29 23.44 -17.55 -0.27
N HIS A 30 22.84 -16.84 -1.22
CA HIS A 30 22.76 -15.37 -1.23
C HIS A 30 21.61 -14.86 -0.35
N LYS A 31 21.72 -15.07 0.97
CA LYS A 31 20.87 -14.31 1.89
C LYS A 31 21.35 -12.86 1.86
N PRO A 32 20.47 -11.88 1.60
CA PRO A 32 20.84 -10.48 1.64
C PRO A 32 21.40 -10.15 3.03
N HIS A 33 22.64 -9.70 3.06
CA HIS A 33 23.29 -9.28 4.29
C HIS A 33 22.77 -7.88 4.65
N VAL A 34 22.11 -7.76 5.79
CA VAL A 34 21.69 -6.46 6.33
C VAL A 34 22.85 -5.93 7.19
N PRO A 35 23.56 -4.87 6.77
CA PRO A 35 24.64 -4.30 7.54
C PRO A 35 24.11 -3.61 8.80
N GLY A 36 24.99 -3.37 9.77
CA GLY A 36 24.66 -2.54 10.92
C GLY A 36 24.42 -1.07 10.53
N LYS A 37 23.56 -0.38 11.25
CA LYS A 37 23.12 1.01 10.96
C LYS A 37 22.40 1.18 9.62
N THR A 38 21.61 0.18 9.23
CA THR A 38 20.76 0.23 8.04
C THR A 38 19.57 1.17 8.26
N ILE A 39 19.23 1.93 7.24
CA ILE A 39 17.99 2.71 7.15
C ILE A 39 17.04 1.97 6.23
N LEU A 40 15.80 1.77 6.68
CA LEU A 40 14.73 1.24 5.84
C LEU A 40 14.20 2.36 4.96
N GLU A 41 14.08 2.11 3.66
CA GLU A 41 13.44 3.02 2.72
C GLU A 41 12.15 2.39 2.18
N VAL A 42 11.08 3.19 2.13
CA VAL A 42 9.79 2.78 1.55
C VAL A 42 9.20 3.90 0.70
N ASN A 43 8.76 3.55 -0.50
CA ASN A 43 8.02 4.48 -1.35
C ASN A 43 6.52 4.17 -1.28
N LEU A 44 5.78 4.94 -0.48
CA LEU A 44 4.35 4.80 -0.26
C LEU A 44 3.50 5.49 -1.35
N GLU A 45 4.12 6.16 -2.33
CA GLU A 45 3.42 6.71 -3.52
C GLU A 45 3.10 5.62 -4.55
N ARG A 46 3.71 4.43 -4.40
CA ARG A 46 3.39 3.27 -5.24
C ARG A 46 1.97 2.76 -4.93
N PRO A 47 1.25 2.27 -5.95
CA PRO A 47 -0.06 1.69 -5.73
C PRO A 47 -0.01 0.58 -4.66
N LEU A 48 -0.89 0.70 -3.66
CA LEU A 48 -1.03 -0.26 -2.57
C LEU A 48 -2.23 -1.18 -2.83
N VAL A 49 -2.12 -2.43 -2.43
CA VAL A 49 -3.19 -3.42 -2.46
C VAL A 49 -3.19 -4.20 -1.14
N GLU A 50 -4.35 -4.67 -0.71
CA GLU A 50 -4.44 -5.49 0.49
C GLU A 50 -3.85 -6.89 0.27
N TYR A 51 -4.06 -7.44 -0.94
CA TYR A 51 -3.70 -8.82 -1.26
C TYR A 51 -3.30 -8.98 -2.72
N VAL A 52 -2.29 -9.80 -2.98
CA VAL A 52 -1.91 -10.28 -4.31
C VAL A 52 -2.13 -11.78 -4.36
N PRO A 53 -2.96 -12.31 -5.28
CA PRO A 53 -3.18 -13.74 -5.46
C PRO A 53 -1.87 -14.50 -5.68
N ASN A 54 -1.76 -15.69 -5.09
CA ASN A 54 -0.58 -16.55 -5.25
C ASN A 54 -0.62 -17.30 -6.61
N ALA A 55 -0.70 -16.54 -7.70
CA ALA A 55 -0.64 -17.03 -9.08
C ALA A 55 0.58 -16.41 -9.76
N PRO A 56 1.49 -17.20 -10.36
CA PRO A 56 2.76 -16.70 -10.91
C PRO A 56 2.57 -15.54 -11.90
N PHE A 57 1.57 -15.62 -12.77
CA PHE A 57 1.25 -14.56 -13.74
C PHE A 57 0.81 -13.26 -13.05
N VAL A 58 -0.03 -13.34 -12.02
CA VAL A 58 -0.53 -12.18 -11.27
C VAL A 58 0.60 -11.53 -10.48
N GLN A 59 1.49 -12.31 -9.88
CA GLN A 59 2.65 -11.80 -9.16
C GLN A 59 3.59 -11.01 -10.08
N VAL A 60 3.82 -11.49 -11.31
CA VAL A 60 4.63 -10.76 -12.30
C VAL A 60 3.95 -9.46 -12.72
N MET A 61 2.64 -9.46 -12.94
CA MET A 61 1.88 -8.24 -13.31
C MET A 61 1.79 -7.23 -12.18
N MET A 62 1.75 -7.69 -10.93
CA MET A 62 1.59 -6.84 -9.74
C MET A 62 2.90 -6.58 -8.98
N LYS A 63 4.05 -6.91 -9.54
CA LYS A 63 5.37 -6.77 -8.90
C LYS A 63 5.70 -5.35 -8.42
N ASP A 64 5.11 -4.33 -9.07
CA ASP A 64 5.34 -2.93 -8.74
C ASP A 64 4.35 -2.38 -7.71
N ARG A 65 3.43 -3.20 -7.23
CA ARG A 65 2.49 -2.82 -6.17
C ARG A 65 3.04 -3.16 -4.80
N LEU A 66 2.69 -2.34 -3.83
CA LEU A 66 2.93 -2.65 -2.43
C LEU A 66 1.76 -3.47 -1.89
N VAL A 67 2.05 -4.46 -1.05
CA VAL A 67 1.03 -5.18 -0.28
C VAL A 67 1.00 -4.58 1.12
N LEU A 68 -0.16 -4.13 1.58
CA LEU A 68 -0.34 -3.48 2.87
C LEU A 68 0.27 -4.32 4.00
N ARG A 69 -0.07 -5.60 4.04
CA ARG A 69 0.43 -6.53 5.05
C ARG A 69 1.96 -6.63 5.05
N ASP A 70 2.57 -6.68 3.88
CA ASP A 70 4.02 -6.78 3.76
C ASP A 70 4.73 -5.51 4.26
N VAL A 71 4.14 -4.33 4.02
CA VAL A 71 4.65 -3.05 4.52
C VAL A 71 4.59 -3.01 6.04
N VAL A 72 3.44 -3.36 6.62
CA VAL A 72 3.25 -3.39 8.08
C VAL A 72 4.19 -4.40 8.73
N ASP A 73 4.26 -5.63 8.22
CA ASP A 73 5.13 -6.70 8.73
C ASP A 73 6.62 -6.34 8.58
N ALA A 74 7.00 -5.60 7.52
CA ALA A 74 8.37 -5.11 7.34
C ALA A 74 8.72 -4.04 8.37
N LEU A 75 7.83 -3.09 8.65
CA LEU A 75 8.00 -2.07 9.67
C LEU A 75 8.11 -2.68 11.07
N ASP A 76 7.24 -3.64 11.41
CA ASP A 76 7.26 -4.32 12.69
C ASP A 76 8.54 -5.14 12.89
N ARG A 77 8.99 -5.89 11.87
CA ARG A 77 10.29 -6.59 11.89
C ARG A 77 11.47 -5.62 12.01
N ALA A 78 11.46 -4.55 11.23
CA ALA A 78 12.50 -3.53 11.27
C ALA A 78 12.53 -2.80 12.64
N SER A 79 11.38 -2.63 13.28
CA SER A 79 11.30 -2.05 14.63
C SER A 79 12.05 -2.89 15.67
N ALA A 80 12.02 -4.21 15.53
CA ALA A 80 12.69 -5.15 16.44
C ALA A 80 14.16 -5.45 16.07
N ASP A 81 14.60 -5.14 14.85
CA ASP A 81 15.96 -5.42 14.39
C ASP A 81 16.94 -4.32 14.80
N ASN A 82 17.91 -4.64 15.67
CA ASN A 82 18.92 -3.70 16.15
C ASN A 82 19.86 -3.14 15.07
N ARG A 83 19.90 -3.77 13.89
CA ARG A 83 20.68 -3.27 12.75
C ARG A 83 20.00 -2.11 12.04
N VAL A 84 18.67 -2.00 12.15
CA VAL A 84 17.89 -0.92 11.57
C VAL A 84 17.84 0.25 12.55
N VAL A 85 18.29 1.42 12.12
CA VAL A 85 18.37 2.63 12.95
C VAL A 85 17.29 3.65 12.62
N GLY A 86 16.68 3.59 11.45
CA GLY A 86 15.66 4.54 11.02
C GLY A 86 14.88 4.12 9.81
N LEU A 87 13.88 4.93 9.48
CA LEU A 87 12.98 4.81 8.35
C LEU A 87 12.99 6.11 7.56
N ILE A 88 13.07 6.01 6.24
CA ILE A 88 12.77 7.10 5.30
C ILE A 88 11.62 6.65 4.41
N ALA A 89 10.55 7.42 4.35
CA ALA A 89 9.39 7.13 3.52
C ALA A 89 9.15 8.27 2.53
N ARG A 90 8.87 7.91 1.27
CA ARG A 90 8.28 8.85 0.31
C ARG A 90 6.76 8.79 0.48
N VAL A 91 6.16 9.96 0.70
CA VAL A 91 4.71 10.13 0.90
C VAL A 91 4.27 11.35 0.09
N GLY A 92 3.08 11.37 -0.47
CA GLY A 92 2.66 12.58 -1.22
C GLY A 92 1.39 12.35 -2.03
N SER A 93 1.42 11.46 -2.97
CA SER A 93 0.30 11.18 -3.89
C SER A 93 -0.26 9.77 -3.71
N GLU A 94 -0.47 9.36 -2.46
CA GLU A 94 -0.96 8.02 -2.16
C GLU A 94 -2.37 7.80 -2.72
N GLN A 95 -2.53 6.68 -3.40
CA GLN A 95 -3.82 6.16 -3.85
C GLN A 95 -4.45 5.23 -2.81
N MET A 96 -4.11 5.39 -1.55
CA MET A 96 -4.57 4.57 -0.43
C MET A 96 -5.92 5.06 0.11
N GLY A 97 -6.74 4.13 0.59
CA GLY A 97 -7.90 4.41 1.42
C GLY A 97 -7.51 4.93 2.81
N MET A 98 -8.44 5.54 3.53
CA MET A 98 -8.15 6.08 4.87
C MET A 98 -7.77 4.99 5.88
N ALA A 99 -8.38 3.80 5.78
CA ALA A 99 -8.07 2.67 6.64
C ALA A 99 -6.62 2.19 6.46
N GLU A 100 -6.18 2.06 5.20
CA GLU A 100 -4.80 1.68 4.86
C GLU A 100 -3.79 2.72 5.38
N VAL A 101 -4.11 4.01 5.21
CA VAL A 101 -3.30 5.10 5.76
C VAL A 101 -3.19 5.00 7.28
N GLN A 102 -4.29 4.73 7.99
CA GLN A 102 -4.28 4.57 9.44
C GLN A 102 -3.44 3.38 9.87
N GLU A 103 -3.53 2.24 9.20
CA GLU A 103 -2.76 1.04 9.53
C GLU A 103 -1.24 1.26 9.35
N ILE A 104 -0.83 1.86 8.25
CA ILE A 104 0.59 2.22 8.03
C ILE A 104 1.05 3.25 9.06
N ARG A 105 0.23 4.26 9.33
CA ARG A 105 0.50 5.28 10.34
C ARG A 105 0.77 4.68 11.71
N GLU A 106 -0.07 3.75 12.16
CA GLU A 106 0.13 3.05 13.43
C GLU A 106 1.41 2.21 13.42
N ALA A 107 1.76 1.56 12.30
CA ALA A 107 3.02 0.82 12.18
C ALA A 107 4.24 1.75 12.30
N VAL A 108 4.20 2.95 11.69
CA VAL A 108 5.25 3.97 11.83
C VAL A 108 5.36 4.44 13.27
N LEU A 109 4.26 4.69 13.96
CA LEU A 109 4.26 5.08 15.37
C LEU A 109 4.85 3.99 16.26
N ARG A 110 4.52 2.71 16.03
CA ARG A 110 5.14 1.58 16.75
C ARG A 110 6.65 1.49 16.49
N PHE A 111 7.08 1.75 15.24
CA PHE A 111 8.50 1.79 14.86
C PHE A 111 9.25 2.87 15.65
N ARG A 112 8.71 4.08 15.70
CA ARG A 112 9.29 5.22 16.44
C ARG A 112 9.32 4.98 17.95
N ALA A 113 8.34 4.28 18.51
CA ALA A 113 8.32 3.91 19.93
C ALA A 113 9.53 3.07 20.35
N LYS A 114 10.25 2.45 19.38
CA LYS A 114 11.53 1.75 19.60
C LYS A 114 12.75 2.67 19.54
N LYS A 115 12.56 3.99 19.64
CA LYS A 115 13.61 5.02 19.60
C LYS A 115 14.41 5.04 18.29
N LYS A 116 13.77 4.68 17.18
CA LYS A 116 14.29 4.77 15.82
C LYS A 116 13.70 6.00 15.15
N PHE A 117 14.49 6.74 14.40
CA PHE A 117 13.98 7.92 13.71
C PHE A 117 13.13 7.51 12.49
N ALA A 118 12.16 8.34 12.15
CA ALA A 118 11.37 8.21 10.96
C ALA A 118 11.23 9.57 10.24
N ILE A 119 11.56 9.59 8.96
CA ILE A 119 11.55 10.79 8.12
C ILE A 119 10.58 10.55 6.96
N ALA A 120 9.67 11.51 6.76
CA ALA A 120 8.84 11.58 5.55
C ALA A 120 9.45 12.59 4.57
N PHE A 121 9.51 12.21 3.30
CA PHE A 121 9.86 13.10 2.20
C PHE A 121 8.72 13.11 1.19
N THR A 122 8.40 14.29 0.67
CA THR A 122 7.40 14.47 -0.38
C THR A 122 7.81 15.55 -1.36
N GLU A 123 7.36 15.40 -2.59
CA GLU A 123 7.44 16.46 -3.60
C GLU A 123 6.28 17.45 -3.42
N THR A 124 5.09 16.96 -3.06
CA THR A 124 3.90 17.79 -2.85
C THR A 124 2.88 17.07 -1.95
N PHE A 125 2.03 17.82 -1.26
CA PHE A 125 0.83 17.33 -0.60
C PHE A 125 -0.41 17.88 -1.31
N GLY A 126 -0.79 17.29 -2.47
CA GLY A 126 -2.05 17.60 -3.12
C GLY A 126 -1.98 18.63 -4.23
N GLU A 127 -1.00 18.55 -5.12
CA GLU A 127 -0.89 19.41 -6.31
C GLU A 127 -2.11 19.30 -7.26
N VAL A 128 -2.64 18.09 -7.45
CA VAL A 128 -3.78 17.81 -8.35
C VAL A 128 -5.04 17.41 -7.59
N GLY A 129 -4.94 17.24 -6.27
CA GLY A 129 -6.04 16.78 -5.43
C GLY A 129 -5.82 17.10 -3.96
N PRO A 130 -6.74 16.69 -3.05
CA PRO A 130 -6.59 16.98 -1.64
C PRO A 130 -5.43 16.19 -1.02
N GLY A 131 -4.48 16.91 -0.42
CA GLY A 131 -3.31 16.35 0.29
C GLY A 131 -3.58 15.88 1.73
N ASN A 132 -4.84 15.90 2.18
CA ASN A 132 -5.18 15.64 3.58
C ASN A 132 -4.72 14.27 4.09
N LYS A 133 -4.91 13.19 3.30
CA LYS A 133 -4.53 11.83 3.69
C LYS A 133 -3.01 11.66 3.75
N SER A 134 -2.31 12.17 2.75
CA SER A 134 -0.85 12.13 2.66
C SER A 134 -0.22 12.90 3.81
N TYR A 135 -0.72 14.10 4.08
CA TYR A 135 -0.25 14.88 5.21
C TYR A 135 -0.56 14.21 6.55
N TYR A 136 -1.75 13.63 6.71
CA TYR A 136 -2.11 12.86 7.91
C TYR A 136 -1.17 11.68 8.13
N LEU A 137 -0.79 10.96 7.07
CA LEU A 137 0.23 9.90 7.16
C LEU A 137 1.58 10.48 7.56
N ALA A 138 2.01 11.56 6.93
CA ALA A 138 3.30 12.21 7.21
C ALA A 138 3.43 12.68 8.66
N THR A 139 2.33 13.07 9.33
CA THR A 139 2.35 13.45 10.75
C THR A 139 2.72 12.32 11.71
N ALA A 140 2.80 11.07 11.25
CA ALA A 140 3.33 9.96 12.06
C ALA A 140 4.86 9.97 12.16
N PHE A 141 5.56 10.70 11.32
CA PHE A 141 7.03 10.77 11.26
C PHE A 141 7.59 11.84 12.19
N ASP A 142 8.91 11.78 12.50
CA ASP A 142 9.58 12.76 13.33
C ASP A 142 9.80 14.06 12.58
N HIS A 143 10.13 13.96 11.27
CA HIS A 143 10.39 15.10 10.40
C HIS A 143 9.71 14.89 9.06
N ILE A 144 9.17 15.97 8.51
CA ILE A 144 8.56 16.02 7.19
C ILE A 144 9.39 16.99 6.34
N TYR A 145 9.94 16.48 5.25
CA TYR A 145 10.67 17.28 4.27
C TYR A 145 9.82 17.40 3.00
N LEU A 146 9.46 18.63 2.69
CA LEU A 146 8.76 19.00 1.44
C LEU A 146 9.77 19.63 0.48
N GLN A 147 9.66 19.24 -0.80
CA GLN A 147 10.41 19.90 -1.87
C GLN A 147 10.09 21.40 -1.89
N PRO A 148 11.09 22.31 -2.07
CA PRO A 148 10.86 23.75 -2.00
C PRO A 148 9.80 24.30 -2.96
N SER A 149 9.57 23.64 -4.10
CA SER A 149 8.52 23.97 -5.07
C SER A 149 7.19 23.27 -4.84
N GLY A 150 7.10 22.45 -3.78
CA GLY A 150 5.91 21.64 -3.51
C GLY A 150 4.81 22.43 -2.81
N ASP A 151 3.57 22.07 -3.09
CA ASP A 151 2.39 22.65 -2.50
C ASP A 151 1.86 21.83 -1.30
N ILE A 152 1.09 22.50 -0.43
CA ILE A 152 0.36 21.86 0.67
C ILE A 152 -1.13 22.16 0.51
N GLY A 153 -1.86 21.21 -0.09
CA GLY A 153 -3.30 21.31 -0.38
C GLY A 153 -4.16 20.69 0.72
N LEU A 154 -4.25 21.32 1.91
CA LEU A 154 -5.12 20.85 2.99
C LEU A 154 -6.53 21.45 2.85
N THR A 155 -7.33 20.86 1.98
CA THR A 155 -8.68 21.36 1.65
C THR A 155 -9.78 20.88 2.62
N GLY A 156 -9.45 20.02 3.59
CA GLY A 156 -10.42 19.40 4.48
C GLY A 156 -11.18 18.24 3.83
N LEU A 157 -12.31 17.86 4.45
CA LEU A 157 -13.17 16.78 3.97
C LEU A 157 -14.53 17.39 3.60
N MET A 158 -15.03 17.05 2.42
CA MET A 158 -16.37 17.39 1.99
C MET A 158 -17.12 16.10 1.64
N LEU A 159 -18.35 15.99 2.14
CA LEU A 159 -19.28 14.95 1.73
C LEU A 159 -20.48 15.62 1.08
N GLU A 160 -20.75 15.27 -0.15
CA GLU A 160 -21.88 15.77 -0.92
C GLU A 160 -22.81 14.61 -1.27
N SER A 161 -24.10 14.77 -0.97
CA SER A 161 -25.13 13.80 -1.32
C SER A 161 -26.19 14.47 -2.18
N PRO A 162 -26.39 14.03 -3.42
CA PRO A 162 -27.42 14.59 -4.29
C PRO A 162 -28.82 14.14 -3.80
N PHE A 163 -29.77 15.06 -3.78
CA PHE A 163 -31.20 14.78 -3.55
C PHE A 163 -31.95 15.13 -4.83
N ILE A 164 -32.45 14.11 -5.55
CA ILE A 164 -33.04 14.28 -6.88
C ILE A 164 -34.58 14.23 -6.86
N SER A 165 -35.20 14.08 -5.69
CA SER A 165 -36.67 14.02 -5.51
C SER A 165 -37.37 15.19 -6.21
N GLY A 166 -36.85 16.43 -6.06
CA GLY A 166 -37.44 17.61 -6.69
C GLY A 166 -37.36 17.60 -8.20
N THR A 167 -36.29 17.04 -8.78
CA THR A 167 -36.14 16.88 -10.22
C THR A 167 -37.12 15.84 -10.77
N LEU A 168 -37.28 14.71 -10.09
CA LEU A 168 -38.22 13.65 -10.49
C LEU A 168 -39.66 14.14 -10.44
N GLN A 169 -40.04 14.95 -9.44
CA GLN A 169 -41.35 15.59 -9.34
C GLN A 169 -41.63 16.49 -10.54
N LYS A 170 -40.65 17.33 -10.92
CA LYS A 170 -40.79 18.24 -12.09
C LYS A 170 -40.90 17.50 -13.42
N LEU A 171 -40.28 16.34 -13.54
CA LEU A 171 -40.39 15.48 -14.71
C LEU A 171 -41.67 14.64 -14.76
N GLY A 172 -42.55 14.73 -13.75
CA GLY A 172 -43.78 13.96 -13.66
C GLY A 172 -43.58 12.47 -13.32
N THR A 173 -42.38 12.11 -12.86
CA THR A 173 -42.00 10.74 -12.47
C THR A 173 -41.58 10.66 -10.99
N PRO A 174 -42.48 10.99 -10.03
CA PRO A 174 -42.13 10.95 -8.63
C PRO A 174 -41.75 9.51 -8.22
N PHE A 175 -40.66 9.39 -7.48
CA PHE A 175 -40.27 8.11 -6.91
C PHE A 175 -41.04 7.88 -5.59
N HIS A 176 -41.61 6.69 -5.45
CA HIS A 176 -42.28 6.24 -4.23
C HIS A 176 -41.49 5.05 -3.69
N GLY A 177 -40.96 5.18 -2.51
CA GLY A 177 -40.24 4.14 -1.80
C GLY A 177 -40.52 4.21 -0.32
N ASP A 178 -40.48 3.09 0.34
CA ASP A 178 -40.65 2.96 1.76
C ASP A 178 -39.41 2.38 2.41
N HIS A 179 -39.13 2.73 3.65
CA HIS A 179 -37.98 2.24 4.42
C HIS A 179 -38.42 1.80 5.81
N ARG A 180 -37.76 0.80 6.30
CA ARG A 180 -38.04 0.28 7.65
C ARG A 180 -37.06 0.94 8.63
N TYR A 181 -37.58 1.71 9.55
CA TYR A 181 -36.88 2.52 10.54
C TYR A 181 -36.08 3.69 9.94
N GLU A 182 -35.76 4.66 10.79
CA GLU A 182 -35.18 5.97 10.47
C GLU A 182 -33.75 5.92 9.87
N TYR A 183 -32.98 4.90 10.22
CA TYR A 183 -31.57 4.74 9.74
C TYR A 183 -31.42 4.06 8.37
N LYS A 184 -32.52 3.64 7.74
CA LYS A 184 -32.52 3.09 6.38
C LYS A 184 -32.60 4.19 5.33
N SER A 185 -31.58 5.05 5.28
CA SER A 185 -31.56 6.31 4.50
C SER A 185 -31.22 6.17 3.01
N ALA A 186 -30.97 4.97 2.48
CA ALA A 186 -30.55 4.78 1.10
C ALA A 186 -31.53 5.34 0.06
N LEU A 187 -32.84 5.34 0.35
CA LEU A 187 -33.86 5.89 -0.53
C LEU A 187 -34.01 7.41 -0.45
N ASN A 188 -33.45 8.05 0.58
CA ASN A 188 -33.63 9.49 0.81
C ASN A 188 -33.14 10.34 -0.39
N THR A 189 -32.14 9.89 -1.12
CA THR A 189 -31.71 10.53 -2.37
C THR A 189 -32.85 10.72 -3.38
N PHE A 190 -33.83 9.81 -3.42
CA PHE A 190 -34.95 9.80 -4.36
C PHE A 190 -36.25 10.34 -3.76
N THR A 191 -36.43 10.23 -2.42
CA THR A 191 -37.67 10.61 -1.72
C THR A 191 -37.61 11.95 -1.04
N GLU A 192 -36.42 12.35 -0.56
CA GLU A 192 -36.23 13.57 0.21
C GLU A 192 -35.59 14.68 -0.63
N LYS A 193 -35.63 15.93 -0.12
CA LYS A 193 -34.98 17.12 -0.69
C LYS A 193 -33.76 17.57 0.09
N LYS A 194 -33.54 17.01 1.27
CA LYS A 194 -32.43 17.31 2.19
C LYS A 194 -32.23 16.16 3.18
N TYR A 195 -31.16 16.22 3.94
CA TYR A 195 -30.92 15.27 5.01
C TYR A 195 -32.06 15.26 6.02
N THR A 196 -32.44 14.08 6.50
CA THR A 196 -33.34 13.87 7.63
C THR A 196 -32.59 14.07 8.94
N PRO A 197 -33.30 14.30 10.07
CA PRO A 197 -32.66 14.44 11.38
C PRO A 197 -31.99 13.16 11.90
N ALA A 198 -32.34 12.00 11.36
CA ALA A 198 -31.77 10.67 11.73
C ALA A 198 -30.98 10.08 10.59
#